data_60f2d779375bbe74c78381f80af89c91
#
_entry.id   60f2d779375bbe74c78381f80af89c91
#
_cell.length_a   1.000
_cell.length_b   1.000
_cell.length_c   1.000
_cell.angle_alpha   90.00
_cell.angle_beta   90.00
_cell.angle_gamma   90.00
#
_symmetry.space_group_name_H-M   'P 1'
#
loop_
_entity.id
_entity.type
_entity.pdbx_description
1 polymer ?
#
loop_
_entity_poly.entity_id
_entity_poly.type
_entity_poly.pdbx_seq_one_letter_code
_entity_poly.pdbx_strand_id
1 'polypeptide(L)'
;MKVQLQHRAIRVRLDRAEFDSLLRGLTLRLALRHSDDALFAVEICAGPRLELTGGAEGWRLQLPTGELEAYAPTLPRRDGLHFDIGDGLGIDLEVDLRGKSTTG
;
A
#
# COMPACT_ATOMS: atom_id res chain seq x y z
N MET A 1 2.58 7.25 4.07
CA MET A 1 2.00 6.50 2.94
C MET A 1 1.50 7.45 1.87
N LYS A 2 1.80 7.13 0.64
CA LYS A 2 1.34 7.92 -0.49
C LYS A 2 0.66 6.98 -1.47
N VAL A 3 -0.53 7.35 -1.92
CA VAL A 3 -1.30 6.55 -2.88
C VAL A 3 -1.60 7.41 -4.09
N GLN A 4 -1.24 6.92 -5.27
CA GLN A 4 -1.51 7.61 -6.52
C GLN A 4 -2.40 6.75 -7.40
N LEU A 5 -3.40 7.37 -7.98
CA LEU A 5 -4.32 6.70 -8.89
C LEU A 5 -3.98 7.08 -10.32
N GLN A 6 -3.87 6.07 -11.16
CA GLN A 6 -3.66 6.25 -12.59
C GLN A 6 -4.75 5.48 -13.31
N HIS A 7 -4.83 5.67 -14.62
CA HIS A 7 -5.92 5.07 -15.39
C HIS A 7 -6.06 3.56 -15.17
N ARG A 8 -4.94 2.84 -15.10
CA ARG A 8 -4.96 1.38 -14.93
C ARG A 8 -3.98 0.91 -13.87
N ALA A 9 -3.68 1.77 -12.90
CA ALA A 9 -2.72 1.41 -11.87
C ALA A 9 -2.97 2.16 -10.58
N ILE A 10 -2.66 1.50 -9.49
CA ILE A 10 -2.62 2.10 -8.17
C ILE A 10 -1.16 2.00 -7.72
N ARG A 11 -0.56 3.13 -7.38
CA ARG A 11 0.82 3.14 -6.87
C ARG A 11 0.78 3.48 -5.40
N VAL A 12 1.39 2.63 -4.60
CA VAL A 12 1.46 2.82 -3.15
C VAL A 12 2.93 2.97 -2.77
N ARG A 13 3.27 4.07 -2.12
CA ARG A 13 4.61 4.28 -1.60
C ARG A 13 4.57 4.30 -0.09
N LEU A 14 5.38 3.47 0.52
CA LEU A 14 5.48 3.37 1.98
C LEU A 14 6.89 3.72 2.42
N ASP A 15 7.04 4.25 3.63
CA ASP A 15 8.35 4.28 4.24
C ASP A 15 8.61 2.90 4.87
N ARG A 16 9.81 2.69 5.37
CA ARG A 16 10.20 1.39 5.91
C ARG A 16 9.38 1.01 7.14
N ALA A 17 9.08 1.98 7.99
CA ALA A 17 8.29 1.71 9.19
C ALA A 17 6.88 1.28 8.83
N GLU A 18 6.28 1.90 7.81
CA GLU A 18 4.96 1.51 7.35
C GLU A 18 4.96 0.10 6.77
N PHE A 19 5.99 -0.21 5.98
CA PHE A 19 6.13 -1.55 5.42
C PHE A 19 6.28 -2.59 6.52
N ASP A 20 7.09 -2.30 7.53
CA ASP A 20 7.27 -3.21 8.66
C ASP A 20 5.96 -3.40 9.43
N SER A 21 5.15 -2.35 9.53
CA SER A 21 3.82 -2.44 10.15
C SER A 21 2.91 -3.40 9.40
N LEU A 22 2.94 -3.34 8.05
CA LEU A 22 2.19 -4.30 7.24
C LEU A 22 2.63 -5.74 7.52
N LEU A 23 3.94 -5.96 7.61
CA LEU A 23 4.47 -7.30 7.87
C LEU A 23 4.02 -7.82 9.24
N ARG A 24 3.77 -6.92 10.18
CA ARG A 24 3.28 -7.30 11.50
C ARG A 24 1.77 -7.47 11.57
N GLY A 25 1.09 -7.30 10.43
CA GLY A 25 -0.35 -7.48 10.37
C GLY A 25 -1.17 -6.25 10.71
N LEU A 26 -0.55 -5.08 10.75
CA LEU A 26 -1.27 -3.84 11.00
C LEU A 26 -1.86 -3.30 9.71
N THR A 27 -2.99 -2.60 9.84
CA THR A 27 -3.63 -1.95 8.70
C THR A 27 -3.17 -0.50 8.62
N LEU A 28 -2.74 -0.09 7.43
CA LEU A 28 -2.38 1.31 7.17
C LEU A 28 -3.61 2.02 6.61
N ARG A 29 -3.81 3.27 7.01
CA ARG A 29 -4.98 4.02 6.57
C ARG A 29 -4.58 5.42 6.15
N LEU A 30 -5.08 5.84 4.99
CA LEU A 30 -4.94 7.20 4.49
C LEU A 30 -6.33 7.74 4.24
N ALA A 31 -6.69 8.82 4.92
CA ALA A 31 -8.03 9.39 4.80
C ALA A 31 -7.98 10.80 4.26
N LEU A 32 -8.84 11.08 3.30
CA LEU A 32 -9.09 12.44 2.83
C LEU A 32 -10.17 13.02 3.72
N ARG A 33 -9.84 14.09 4.43
CA ARG A 33 -10.75 14.68 5.39
C ARG A 33 -11.11 16.12 5.01
N HIS A 34 -12.33 16.50 5.36
CA HIS A 34 -12.77 17.87 5.23
C HIS A 34 -13.53 18.21 6.52
N SER A 35 -13.08 19.26 7.20
CA SER A 35 -13.55 19.53 8.56
C SER A 35 -13.29 18.30 9.43
N ASP A 36 -14.31 17.83 10.13
CA ASP A 36 -14.15 16.64 10.98
C ASP A 36 -14.55 15.36 10.28
N ASP A 37 -14.98 15.46 9.02
CA ASP A 37 -15.50 14.29 8.29
C ASP A 37 -14.44 13.67 7.39
N ALA A 38 -14.37 12.35 7.41
CA ALA A 38 -13.57 11.62 6.44
C ALA A 38 -14.43 11.45 5.18
N LEU A 39 -13.96 12.05 4.08
CA LEU A 39 -14.67 11.96 2.80
C LEU A 39 -14.39 10.66 2.08
N PHE A 40 -13.19 10.16 2.22
CA PHE A 40 -12.76 8.95 1.52
C PHE A 40 -11.54 8.40 2.22
N ALA A 41 -11.44 7.09 2.33
CA ALA A 41 -10.29 6.46 2.96
C ALA A 41 -9.78 5.28 2.15
N VAL A 42 -8.47 5.07 2.21
CA VAL A 42 -7.83 3.89 1.61
C VAL A 42 -7.15 3.15 2.73
N GLU A 43 -7.41 1.86 2.83
CA GLU A 43 -6.76 0.99 3.80
C GLU A 43 -5.92 -0.04 3.07
N ILE A 44 -4.71 -0.27 3.58
CA ILE A 44 -3.80 -1.27 3.04
C ILE A 44 -3.50 -2.26 4.14
N CYS A 45 -3.67 -3.53 3.87
CA CYS A 45 -3.38 -4.58 4.84
C CYS A 45 -2.72 -5.76 4.15
N ALA A 46 -2.18 -6.69 4.94
CA ALA A 46 -1.62 -7.93 4.42
C ALA A 46 -2.56 -9.08 4.74
N GLY A 47 -2.64 -10.06 3.87
CA GLY A 47 -3.52 -11.20 4.06
C GLY A 47 -3.18 -12.34 3.13
N PRO A 48 -4.03 -13.37 3.05
CA PRO A 48 -3.70 -14.58 2.30
C PRO A 48 -3.64 -14.40 0.80
N ARG A 49 -4.29 -13.36 0.27
CA ARG A 49 -4.31 -13.17 -1.19
C ARG A 49 -4.54 -11.72 -1.54
N LEU A 50 -4.21 -11.39 -2.79
CA LEU A 50 -4.45 -10.06 -3.33
C LEU A 50 -5.95 -9.83 -3.50
N GLU A 51 -6.45 -8.73 -2.94
CA GLU A 51 -7.87 -8.44 -3.00
C GLU A 51 -8.09 -6.93 -2.89
N LEU A 52 -8.97 -6.40 -3.73
CA LEU A 52 -9.35 -4.99 -3.67
C LEU A 52 -10.86 -4.94 -3.52
N THR A 53 -11.32 -4.30 -2.45
CA THR A 53 -12.74 -4.12 -2.18
C THR A 53 -13.02 -2.67 -1.87
N GLY A 54 -14.28 -2.27 -2.01
CA GLY A 54 -14.63 -0.92 -1.62
C GLY A 54 -15.87 -0.40 -2.30
N GLY A 55 -16.11 0.88 -2.10
CA GLY A 55 -17.27 1.57 -2.61
C GLY A 55 -17.13 3.07 -2.42
N ALA A 56 -18.25 3.74 -2.17
CA ALA A 56 -18.30 5.20 -2.15
C ALA A 56 -17.45 5.82 -1.04
N GLU A 57 -17.21 5.10 0.06
CA GLU A 57 -16.52 5.66 1.21
C GLU A 57 -15.02 5.37 1.22
N GLY A 58 -14.55 4.51 0.33
CA GLY A 58 -13.14 4.19 0.27
C GLY A 58 -12.89 2.79 -0.19
N TRP A 59 -11.62 2.41 -0.18
CA TRP A 59 -11.19 1.07 -0.58
C TRP A 59 -10.37 0.40 0.47
N ARG A 60 -10.34 -0.92 0.35
CA ARG A 60 -9.41 -1.73 1.12
C ARG A 60 -8.61 -2.58 0.14
N LEU A 61 -7.30 -2.45 0.19
CA LEU A 61 -6.38 -3.24 -0.63
C LEU A 61 -5.66 -4.23 0.29
N GLN A 62 -5.83 -5.51 0.01
CA GLN A 62 -5.13 -6.56 0.73
C GLN A 62 -4.01 -7.08 -0.15
N LEU A 63 -2.79 -7.06 0.36
CA LEU A 63 -1.62 -7.55 -0.35
C LEU A 63 -1.22 -8.92 0.20
N PRO A 64 -0.74 -9.83 -0.67
CA PRO A 64 -0.41 -11.19 -0.21
C PRO A 64 0.77 -11.18 0.74
N THR A 65 0.56 -11.68 1.94
CA THR A 65 1.58 -11.72 2.99
C THR A 65 2.86 -12.43 2.54
N GLY A 66 2.70 -13.57 1.87
CA GLY A 66 3.86 -14.34 1.42
C GLY A 66 4.77 -13.56 0.49
N GLU A 67 4.20 -12.77 -0.41
CA GLU A 67 5.00 -11.97 -1.33
C GLU A 67 5.66 -10.80 -0.64
N LEU A 68 4.98 -10.21 0.34
CA LEU A 68 5.58 -9.14 1.13
C LEU A 68 6.76 -9.67 1.95
N GLU A 69 6.61 -10.86 2.52
CA GLU A 69 7.67 -11.49 3.30
C GLU A 69 8.87 -11.86 2.43
N ALA A 70 8.60 -12.31 1.20
CA ALA A 70 9.68 -12.64 0.27
C ALA A 70 10.41 -11.39 -0.22
N TYR A 71 9.71 -10.27 -0.30
CA TYR A 71 10.27 -9.02 -0.76
C TYR A 71 11.13 -8.35 0.32
N ALA A 72 10.75 -8.48 1.58
CA ALA A 72 11.40 -7.78 2.70
C ALA A 72 12.91 -7.95 2.76
N PRO A 73 13.47 -9.18 2.64
CA PRO A 73 14.93 -9.35 2.73
C PRO A 73 15.69 -8.79 1.53
N THR A 74 14.98 -8.43 0.45
CA THR A 74 15.65 -7.86 -0.73
C THR A 74 15.85 -6.36 -0.61
N LEU A 75 15.27 -5.74 0.40
CA LEU A 75 15.41 -4.29 0.61
C LEU A 75 16.79 -3.95 1.19
N PRO A 76 17.35 -2.79 0.84
CA PRO A 76 16.75 -1.78 -0.06
C PRO A 76 16.93 -2.18 -1.52
N ARG A 77 15.90 -1.86 -2.33
CA ARG A 77 16.02 -2.05 -3.77
C ARG A 77 15.15 -1.03 -4.48
N ARG A 78 15.53 -0.68 -5.69
CA ARG A 78 14.83 0.34 -6.47
C ARG A 78 13.54 -0.18 -7.06
N ASP A 79 13.52 -1.46 -7.41
CA ASP A 79 12.35 -2.04 -8.03
C ASP A 79 11.26 -2.24 -7.00
N GLY A 80 10.08 -1.77 -7.32
CA GLY A 80 8.92 -2.01 -6.49
C GLY A 80 8.39 -3.41 -6.71
N LEU A 81 7.37 -3.75 -5.95
CA LEU A 81 6.68 -5.02 -6.06
C LEU A 81 5.40 -4.77 -6.86
N HIS A 82 5.23 -5.52 -7.95
CA HIS A 82 4.10 -5.33 -8.84
C HIS A 82 3.11 -6.48 -8.70
N PHE A 83 1.83 -6.14 -8.67
CA PHE A 83 0.74 -7.11 -8.65
C PHE A 83 -0.23 -6.78 -9.79
N ASP A 84 -0.85 -7.83 -10.34
CA ASP A 84 -1.90 -7.68 -11.33
C ASP A 84 -3.19 -8.21 -10.71
N ILE A 85 -4.16 -7.34 -10.52
CA ILE A 85 -5.41 -7.73 -9.85
C ILE A 85 -6.47 -8.20 -10.85
N GLY A 86 -6.16 -8.13 -12.14
CA GLY A 86 -7.07 -8.55 -13.20
C GLY A 86 -7.63 -7.37 -13.97
N ASP A 87 -8.14 -7.66 -15.15
CA ASP A 87 -8.77 -6.68 -16.05
C ASP A 87 -7.88 -5.49 -16.37
N GLY A 88 -6.57 -5.70 -16.34
CA GLY A 88 -5.62 -4.66 -16.70
C GLY A 88 -5.32 -3.65 -15.59
N LEU A 89 -5.75 -3.92 -14.35
CA LEU A 89 -5.42 -3.04 -13.24
C LEU A 89 -4.20 -3.57 -12.51
N GLY A 90 -3.14 -2.76 -12.47
CA GLY A 90 -1.91 -3.10 -11.79
C GLY A 90 -1.78 -2.38 -10.45
N ILE A 91 -1.04 -2.97 -9.54
CA ILE A 91 -0.74 -2.36 -8.26
C ILE A 91 0.77 -2.37 -8.10
N ASP A 92 1.36 -1.21 -7.87
CA ASP A 92 2.79 -1.06 -7.67
C ASP A 92 3.04 -0.61 -6.24
N LEU A 93 3.80 -1.42 -5.51
CA LEU A 93 4.19 -1.10 -4.15
C LEU A 93 5.67 -0.71 -4.14
N GLU A 94 5.97 0.46 -3.61
CA GLU A 94 7.35 0.92 -3.46
C GLU A 94 7.64 1.20 -2.00
N VAL A 95 8.83 0.81 -1.56
CA VAL A 95 9.30 1.14 -0.22
C VAL A 95 10.42 2.16 -0.37
N ASP A 96 10.29 3.29 0.32
CA ASP A 96 11.25 4.37 0.21
C ASP A 96 12.62 3.91 0.71
N LEU A 97 13.61 3.99 -0.16
CA LEU A 97 14.96 3.56 0.14
C LEU A 97 15.67 4.45 1.15
N ARG A 98 15.21 5.70 1.27
CA ARG A 98 15.85 6.64 2.16
C ARG A 98 15.54 6.39 3.62
N GLY A 99 14.57 5.56 3.82
CA GLY A 99 14.20 5.27 5.19
C GLY A 99 13.61 6.43 5.87
N LYS A 100 13.93 6.93 6.35
CA LYS A 100 13.54 7.84 7.06
C LYS A 100 13.10 9.06 6.94
N SER A 101 12.69 9.17 6.98
CA SER A 101 12.41 10.01 6.79
C SER A 101 12.40 10.97 7.48
N THR A 102 12.85 10.95 7.77
CA THR A 102 12.82 11.51 8.44
C THR A 102 12.62 12.38 8.65
N THR A 103 12.76 12.52 8.74
CA THR A 103 12.66 13.08 9.07
C THR A 103 12.42 13.69 9.29
N GLY A 104 12.56 13.85 9.26
CA GLY A 104 12.43 14.21 9.76
C GLY A 104 12.35 14.25 9.82
#